data_fd1b82cf8946d3eeb1243f1f5a0afd6d
#
_entry.id   fd1b82cf8946d3eeb1243f1f5a0afd6d
#
_cell.length_a   1.000
_cell.length_b   1.000
_cell.length_c   1.000
_cell.angle_alpha   90.00
_cell.angle_beta   90.00
_cell.angle_gamma   90.00
#
_symmetry.space_group_name_H-M   'P 1'
#
loop_
_entity.id
_entity.type
_entity.pdbx_description
1 polymer ?
#
loop_
_entity_poly.entity_id
_entity_poly.type
_entity_poly.pdbx_seq_one_letter_code
_entity_poly.pdbx_strand_id
1 'polypeptide(L)' 'MSASTQRLQQELQTLLAEVVAYNDKPNKSISKRIRTGLGSIKKQTAHIRAELVSLDKNGYN' A
#
# COMPACT_ATOMS: atom_id res chain seq x y z
N MET A 1 -3.78 -8.95 13.63
CA MET A 1 -3.31 -8.35 12.36
C MET A 1 -1.82 -8.62 12.17
N SER A 2 -1.42 -8.87 10.93
CA SER A 2 -0.01 -9.11 10.65
C SER A 2 0.74 -7.78 10.47
N ALA A 3 2.06 -7.81 10.64
CA ALA A 3 2.91 -6.64 10.40
C ALA A 3 2.81 -6.19 8.94
N SER A 4 2.66 -7.15 8.00
CA SER A 4 2.54 -6.85 6.57
C SER A 4 1.28 -6.05 6.26
N THR A 5 0.15 -6.42 6.84
CA THR A 5 -1.11 -5.70 6.59
C THR A 5 -1.10 -4.34 7.29
N GLN A 6 -0.47 -4.21 8.44
CA GLN A 6 -0.32 -2.91 9.10
C GLN A 6 0.56 -1.98 8.28
N ARG A 7 1.66 -2.50 7.74
CA ARG A 7 2.54 -1.71 6.87
C ARG A 7 1.80 -1.27 5.60
N LEU A 8 1.02 -2.18 5.01
CA LEU A 8 0.20 -1.85 3.84
C LEU A 8 -0.77 -0.72 4.15
N GLN A 9 -1.44 -0.78 5.30
CA GLN A 9 -2.36 0.26 5.73
C GLN A 9 -1.66 1.62 5.80
N GLN A 10 -0.46 1.68 6.40
CA GLN A 10 0.30 2.91 6.50
C GLN A 10 0.69 3.44 5.12
N GLU A 11 1.15 2.56 4.23
CA GLU A 11 1.54 2.97 2.88
C GLU A 11 0.34 3.46 2.06
N LEU A 12 -0.82 2.82 2.22
CA LEU A 12 -2.04 3.26 1.56
C LEU A 12 -2.49 4.63 2.06
N GLN A 13 -2.38 4.89 3.35
CA GLN A 13 -2.71 6.19 3.92
C GLN A 13 -1.79 7.28 3.38
N THR A 14 -0.49 7.01 3.32
CA THR A 14 0.48 7.94 2.75
C THR A 14 0.19 8.19 1.27
N LEU A 15 -0.09 7.12 0.52
CA LEU A 15 -0.39 7.24 -0.91
C LEU A 15 -1.66 8.03 -1.13
N LEU A 16 -2.69 7.81 -0.32
CA LEU A 16 -3.94 8.57 -0.40
C LEU A 16 -3.67 10.06 -0.23
N ALA A 17 -2.89 10.43 0.77
CA ALA A 17 -2.54 11.84 1.00
C ALA A 17 -1.82 12.45 -0.20
N GLU A 18 -0.91 11.69 -0.82
CA GLU A 18 -0.19 12.17 -2.02
C GLU A 18 -1.12 12.32 -3.22
N VAL A 19 -2.07 11.41 -3.40
CA VAL A 19 -3.04 11.47 -4.49
C VAL A 19 -3.96 12.67 -4.30
N VAL A 20 -4.42 12.91 -3.08
CA VAL A 20 -5.26 14.08 -2.77
C VAL A 20 -4.50 15.36 -3.07
N ALA A 21 -3.24 15.45 -2.65
CA ALA A 21 -2.40 16.62 -2.91
C ALA A 21 -2.18 16.83 -4.41
N TYR A 22 -1.96 15.76 -5.16
CA TYR A 22 -1.78 15.84 -6.62
C TYR A 22 -3.04 16.36 -7.31
N ASN A 23 -4.21 15.87 -6.90
CA ASN A 23 -5.48 16.30 -7.48
C ASN A 23 -5.78 17.77 -7.19
N ASP A 24 -5.32 18.27 -6.03
CA ASP A 24 -5.47 19.68 -5.68
C ASP A 24 -4.50 20.56 -6.49
N LYS A 25 -3.24 20.16 -6.53
CA LYS A 25 -2.21 20.93 -7.23
C LYS A 25 -1.17 19.99 -7.84
N PRO A 26 -1.38 19.53 -9.09
CA PRO A 26 -0.46 18.61 -9.74
C PRO A 26 0.96 19.18 -9.87
N ASN A 27 1.96 18.36 -9.53
CA ASN A 27 3.35 18.70 -9.81
C ASN A 27 4.19 17.42 -9.92
N LYS A 28 5.40 17.58 -10.47
CA LYS A 28 6.28 16.44 -10.75
C LYS A 28 6.79 15.74 -9.52
N SER A 29 7.03 16.48 -8.44
CA SER A 29 7.51 15.89 -7.18
C SER A 29 6.47 14.95 -6.58
N ILE A 30 5.21 15.38 -6.55
CA ILE A 30 4.12 14.56 -6.02
C ILE A 30 3.89 13.35 -6.93
N SER A 31 3.90 13.55 -8.25
CA SER A 31 3.78 12.46 -9.22
C SER A 31 4.85 11.38 -8.98
N LYS A 32 6.10 11.78 -8.76
CA LYS A 32 7.17 10.84 -8.48
C LYS A 32 6.93 10.07 -7.18
N ARG A 33 6.45 10.73 -6.14
CA ARG A 33 6.15 10.07 -4.86
C ARG A 33 5.02 9.05 -5.02
N ILE A 34 3.98 9.39 -5.80
CA ILE A 34 2.89 8.46 -6.10
C ILE A 34 3.41 7.22 -6.82
N ARG A 35 4.23 7.41 -7.86
CA ARG A 35 4.79 6.29 -8.62
C ARG A 35 5.68 5.40 -7.75
N THR A 36 6.47 6.01 -6.87
CA THR A 36 7.31 5.27 -5.92
C THR A 36 6.44 4.46 -4.95
N GLY A 37 5.38 5.05 -4.41
CA GLY A 37 4.46 4.36 -3.52
C GLY A 37 3.75 3.20 -4.20
N LEU A 38 3.30 3.39 -5.44
CA LEU A 38 2.68 2.32 -6.22
C LEU A 38 3.65 1.17 -6.46
N GLY A 39 4.91 1.46 -6.78
CA GLY A 39 5.94 0.44 -6.97
C GLY A 39 6.20 -0.38 -5.70
N SER A 40 6.22 0.29 -4.55
CA SER A 40 6.39 -0.39 -3.26
C SER A 40 5.22 -1.34 -2.97
N ILE A 41 3.99 -0.87 -3.18
CA ILE A 41 2.79 -1.68 -2.97
C ILE A 41 2.78 -2.86 -3.94
N LYS A 42 3.13 -2.64 -5.20
CA LYS A 42 3.21 -3.70 -6.20
C LYS A 42 4.15 -4.82 -5.76
N LYS A 43 5.32 -4.48 -5.22
CA LYS A 43 6.30 -5.47 -4.75
C LYS A 43 5.74 -6.31 -3.60
N GLN A 44 4.90 -5.72 -2.76
CA GLN A 44 4.35 -6.41 -1.60
C GLN A 44 3.10 -7.21 -1.92
N THR A 45 2.44 -6.95 -3.04
CA THR A 45 1.13 -7.50 -3.36
C THR A 45 1.12 -9.03 -3.31
N ALA A 46 2.06 -9.69 -3.98
CA ALA A 46 2.11 -11.15 -4.03
C ALA A 46 2.32 -11.75 -2.64
N HIS A 47 3.21 -11.18 -1.85
CA HIS A 47 3.50 -11.64 -0.49
C HIS A 47 2.27 -11.49 0.42
N ILE A 48 1.64 -10.33 0.38
CA ILE A 48 0.47 -10.04 1.22
C ILE A 48 -0.70 -10.94 0.83
N ARG A 49 -0.93 -11.14 -0.47
CA ARG A 49 -2.00 -12.03 -0.94
C ARG A 49 -1.77 -13.47 -0.46
N ALA A 50 -0.54 -13.96 -0.56
CA ALA A 50 -0.20 -15.31 -0.09
C ALA A 50 -0.41 -15.43 1.42
N GLU A 51 -0.02 -14.42 2.18
CA GLU A 51 -0.21 -14.40 3.63
C GLU A 51 -1.70 -14.44 4.00
N LEU A 52 -2.52 -13.63 3.34
CA LEU A 52 -3.97 -13.60 3.59
C LEU A 52 -4.63 -14.93 3.26
N VAL A 53 -4.25 -15.56 2.15
CA VAL A 53 -4.76 -16.87 1.78
C VAL A 53 -4.37 -17.92 2.83
N SER A 54 -3.14 -17.86 3.31
CA SER A 54 -2.67 -18.78 4.35
C SER A 54 -3.47 -18.62 5.64
N LEU A 55 -3.72 -17.38 6.06
CA LEU A 55 -4.53 -17.10 7.24
C LEU A 55 -5.98 -17.58 7.06
N ASP A 56 -6.55 -17.39 5.88
CA ASP A 56 -7.91 -17.85 5.59
C ASP A 56 -8.03 -19.37 5.71
N LYS A 57 -6.99 -20.10 5.27
CA LYS A 57 -6.98 -21.56 5.36
C LYS A 57 -6.77 -22.06 6.77
N ASN A 58 -5.91 -21.38 7.54
CA ASN A 58 -5.55 -21.81 8.89
C ASN A 58 -6.44 -21.23 9.99
N GLY A 59 -7.33 -20.33 9.60
CA GLY A 59 -8.22 -19.64 10.54
C GLY A 59 -7.57 -18.46 11.21
N TYR A 60 -8.42 -17.58 11.74
CA TYR A 60 -7.99 -16.40 12.49
C TYR A 60 -8.14 -16.68 13.98
N ASN A 61 -7.15 -16.32 14.73
CA ASN A 61 -7.17 -16.49 16.19
C ASN A 61 -7.35 -15.16 16.88
#